data_46408df37a351830dbd98cb70bc13275
#
_entry.id   46408df37a351830dbd98cb70bc13275
#
_cell.length_a   1.000
_cell.length_b   1.000
_cell.length_c   1.000
_cell.angle_alpha   90.00
_cell.angle_beta   90.00
_cell.angle_gamma   90.00
#
_symmetry.space_group_name_H-M   'P 1'
#
loop_
_entity.id
_entity.type
_entity.pdbx_description
1 polymer ?
#
loop_
_entity_poly.entity_id
_entity_poly.type
_entity_poly.pdbx_seq_one_letter_code
_entity_poly.pdbx_strand_id
1 'polypeptide(L)'
;LRWYCPVLLALSANSPFWNGHDTGLASARATVFENLPNTGIPGAFDGFEAFNRFERRMLETGSIEDRGELWFDVRPHTGHGTVEVRAPDAQRDPERTVAFAEFVHALVVDLAERHADGESRPGLRRELLDENKWRAVRHGHDASFVTRDGAETGSLGEVVDRECERLGVDGIRDLYE
;
A
#
# COMPACT_ATOMS: atom_id res chain seq x y z
N LEU A 1 6.89 3.64 1.63
CA LEU A 1 5.69 2.79 1.65
C LEU A 1 4.95 2.69 0.31
N ARG A 2 4.94 3.71 -0.55
CA ARG A 2 4.17 3.72 -1.82
C ARG A 2 4.39 2.46 -2.67
N TRP A 3 5.62 1.98 -2.81
CA TRP A 3 5.94 0.77 -3.56
C TRP A 3 5.38 -0.49 -2.90
N TYR A 4 5.24 -0.50 -1.57
CA TYR A 4 4.68 -1.64 -0.85
C TYR A 4 3.15 -1.71 -0.90
N CYS A 5 2.43 -0.62 -1.22
CA CYS A 5 0.97 -0.66 -1.32
C CYS A 5 0.44 -1.77 -2.24
N PRO A 6 0.96 -1.95 -3.48
CA PRO A 6 0.57 -3.08 -4.33
C PRO A 6 0.89 -4.45 -3.72
N VAL A 7 2.04 -4.59 -3.06
CA VAL A 7 2.45 -5.86 -2.42
C VAL A 7 1.50 -6.21 -1.28
N LEU A 8 1.20 -5.25 -0.40
CA LEU A 8 0.26 -5.41 0.70
C LEU A 8 -1.17 -5.70 0.22
N LEU A 9 -1.58 -5.07 -0.88
CA LEU A 9 -2.86 -5.36 -1.52
C LEU A 9 -2.91 -6.81 -2.02
N ALA A 10 -1.89 -7.26 -2.73
CA ALA A 10 -1.83 -8.63 -3.26
C ALA A 10 -1.85 -9.69 -2.14
N LEU A 11 -1.05 -9.49 -1.09
CA LEU A 11 -1.03 -10.36 0.09
C LEU A 11 -2.38 -10.47 0.80
N SER A 12 -3.15 -9.38 0.81
CA SER A 12 -4.43 -9.29 1.50
C SER A 12 -5.62 -9.61 0.62
N ALA A 13 -5.45 -9.73 -0.70
CA ALA A 13 -6.53 -9.82 -1.66
C ALA A 13 -7.59 -10.87 -1.28
N ASN A 14 -8.79 -10.43 -0.96
CA ASN A 14 -9.86 -11.25 -0.39
C ASN A 14 -11.26 -10.72 -0.75
N SER A 15 -11.39 -10.00 -1.85
CA SER A 15 -12.67 -9.39 -2.27
C SER A 15 -12.97 -9.61 -3.76
N PRO A 16 -13.11 -10.89 -4.22
CA PRO A 16 -13.32 -11.18 -5.64
C PRO A 16 -14.74 -10.89 -6.12
N PHE A 17 -15.70 -10.72 -5.21
CA PHE A 17 -17.10 -10.56 -5.55
C PHE A 17 -17.59 -9.11 -5.41
N TRP A 18 -18.45 -8.68 -6.35
CA TRP A 18 -19.19 -7.42 -6.27
C TRP A 18 -20.67 -7.66 -6.59
N ASN A 19 -21.57 -7.22 -5.70
CA ASN A 19 -23.02 -7.46 -5.82
C ASN A 19 -23.38 -8.94 -6.10
N GLY A 20 -22.67 -9.88 -5.50
CA GLY A 20 -22.89 -11.31 -5.67
C GLY A 20 -22.32 -11.92 -6.95
N HIS A 21 -21.66 -11.13 -7.80
CA HIS A 21 -21.00 -11.60 -9.02
C HIS A 21 -19.50 -11.73 -8.83
N ASP A 22 -18.93 -12.82 -9.35
CA ASP A 22 -17.50 -12.96 -9.48
C ASP A 22 -16.98 -11.97 -10.53
N THR A 23 -16.09 -11.08 -10.12
CA THR A 23 -15.54 -10.04 -10.99
C THR A 23 -14.34 -10.51 -11.81
N GLY A 24 -13.78 -11.68 -11.48
CA GLY A 24 -12.50 -12.15 -11.99
C GLY A 24 -11.29 -11.39 -11.45
N LEU A 25 -11.47 -10.50 -10.47
CA LEU A 25 -10.40 -9.77 -9.77
C LEU A 25 -10.14 -10.44 -8.42
N ALA A 26 -8.90 -10.41 -7.95
CA ALA A 26 -8.57 -10.84 -6.59
C ALA A 26 -9.04 -9.82 -5.54
N SER A 27 -9.05 -8.51 -5.89
CA SER A 27 -9.61 -7.44 -5.07
C SER A 27 -10.50 -6.50 -5.88
N ALA A 28 -11.79 -6.78 -5.99
CA ALA A 28 -12.78 -5.89 -6.57
C ALA A 28 -12.94 -4.60 -5.73
N ARG A 29 -12.80 -4.70 -4.39
CA ARG A 29 -12.87 -3.55 -3.48
C ARG A 29 -11.93 -2.42 -3.92
N ALA A 30 -10.67 -2.75 -4.23
CA ALA A 30 -9.69 -1.75 -4.64
C ALA A 30 -10.15 -0.97 -5.88
N THR A 31 -10.68 -1.67 -6.90
CA THR A 31 -11.18 -1.04 -8.14
C THR A 31 -12.42 -0.18 -7.88
N VAL A 32 -13.36 -0.67 -7.08
CA VAL A 32 -14.58 0.08 -6.74
C VAL A 32 -14.23 1.35 -5.99
N PHE A 33 -13.30 1.25 -5.04
CA PHE A 33 -12.88 2.39 -4.23
C PHE A 33 -12.13 3.46 -5.04
N GLU A 34 -11.36 3.07 -6.04
CA GLU A 34 -10.62 3.99 -6.91
C GLU A 34 -11.50 4.86 -7.83
N ASN A 35 -12.79 4.58 -7.92
CA ASN A 35 -13.72 5.50 -8.58
C ASN A 35 -14.07 6.75 -7.75
N LEU A 36 -13.66 6.79 -6.48
CA LEU A 36 -13.84 7.95 -5.62
C LEU A 36 -12.64 8.92 -5.78
N PRO A 37 -12.85 10.23 -5.56
CA PRO A 37 -11.76 11.19 -5.56
C PRO A 37 -10.77 10.94 -4.42
N ASN A 38 -9.54 11.41 -4.58
CA ASN A 38 -8.49 11.38 -3.55
C ASN A 38 -8.13 9.97 -3.07
N THR A 39 -8.23 8.96 -3.92
CA THR A 39 -7.93 7.55 -3.67
C THR A 39 -6.65 7.10 -4.37
N GLY A 40 -6.30 5.84 -4.20
CA GLY A 40 -5.15 5.22 -4.85
C GLY A 40 -3.80 5.54 -4.19
N ILE A 41 -2.71 5.16 -4.86
CA ILE A 41 -1.36 5.45 -4.36
C ILE A 41 -1.12 6.96 -4.43
N PRO A 42 -0.73 7.63 -3.34
CA PRO A 42 -0.50 9.08 -3.37
C PRO A 42 0.68 9.47 -4.28
N GLY A 43 0.72 10.71 -4.69
CA GLY A 43 1.90 11.34 -5.29
C GLY A 43 3.11 11.29 -4.34
N ALA A 44 4.31 11.52 -4.87
CA ALA A 44 5.47 11.76 -4.02
C ALA A 44 5.38 13.18 -3.44
N PHE A 45 5.69 13.31 -2.15
CA PHE A 45 5.80 14.60 -1.48
C PHE A 45 7.24 14.78 -0.96
N ASP A 46 7.76 15.98 -1.10
CA ASP A 46 9.07 16.35 -0.57
C ASP A 46 8.99 16.62 0.95
N GLY A 47 8.71 15.54 1.70
CA GLY A 47 8.58 15.54 3.15
C GLY A 47 7.18 15.91 3.66
N PHE A 48 7.05 15.84 4.98
CA PHE A 48 5.78 16.03 5.70
C PHE A 48 5.17 17.43 5.48
N GLU A 49 6.00 18.47 5.43
CA GLU A 49 5.52 19.84 5.21
C GLU A 49 4.91 20.03 3.81
N ALA A 50 5.41 19.33 2.78
CA ALA A 50 4.81 19.36 1.45
C ALA A 50 3.42 18.69 1.45
N PHE A 51 3.28 17.56 2.16
CA PHE A 51 1.98 16.92 2.36
C PHE A 51 1.01 17.82 3.13
N ASN A 52 1.47 18.46 4.21
CA ASN A 52 0.68 19.35 5.04
C ASN A 52 0.15 20.58 4.25
N ARG A 53 1.00 21.15 3.37
CA ARG A 53 0.58 22.24 2.47
C ARG A 53 -0.47 21.77 1.47
N PHE A 54 -0.30 20.57 0.91
CA PHE A 54 -1.29 19.97 0.00
C PHE A 54 -2.64 19.76 0.72
N GLU A 55 -2.64 19.13 1.88
CA GLU A 55 -3.84 18.88 2.69
C GLU A 55 -4.57 20.20 3.02
N ARG A 56 -3.83 21.21 3.46
CA ARG A 56 -4.39 22.54 3.74
C ARG A 56 -5.01 23.17 2.50
N ARG A 57 -4.35 23.07 1.34
CA ARG A 57 -4.88 23.59 0.07
C ARG A 57 -6.20 22.90 -0.31
N MET A 58 -6.31 21.59 -0.11
CA MET A 58 -7.54 20.84 -0.39
C MET A 58 -8.71 21.33 0.49
N LEU A 59 -8.45 21.60 1.79
CA LEU A 59 -9.43 22.21 2.70
C LEU A 59 -9.81 23.64 2.30
N GLU A 60 -8.82 24.50 2.05
CA GLU A 60 -9.02 25.90 1.67
C GLU A 60 -9.83 26.08 0.38
N THR A 61 -9.68 25.17 -0.55
CA THR A 61 -10.41 25.17 -1.82
C THR A 61 -11.78 24.50 -1.76
N GLY A 62 -12.15 23.91 -0.61
CA GLY A 62 -13.36 23.12 -0.47
C GLY A 62 -13.36 21.83 -1.30
N SER A 63 -12.19 21.35 -1.70
CA SER A 63 -12.05 20.07 -2.40
C SER A 63 -12.27 18.88 -1.46
N ILE A 64 -12.06 19.07 -0.17
CA ILE A 64 -12.43 18.19 0.93
C ILE A 64 -13.00 19.03 2.06
N GLU A 65 -13.89 18.46 2.86
CA GLU A 65 -14.44 19.08 4.07
C GLU A 65 -13.64 18.69 5.32
N ASP A 66 -13.10 17.48 5.32
CA ASP A 66 -12.30 16.90 6.39
C ASP A 66 -11.06 16.19 5.86
N ARG A 67 -9.99 16.20 6.66
CA ARG A 67 -8.73 15.48 6.33
C ARG A 67 -8.91 13.99 6.11
N GLY A 68 -9.92 13.39 6.74
CA GLY A 68 -10.32 12.00 6.56
C GLY A 68 -10.69 11.64 5.11
N GLU A 69 -11.07 12.63 4.29
CA GLU A 69 -11.47 12.43 2.88
C GLU A 69 -10.29 12.25 1.90
N LEU A 70 -9.05 12.37 2.35
CA LEU A 70 -7.88 11.96 1.59
C LEU A 70 -7.69 10.45 1.71
N TRP A 71 -8.40 9.67 0.93
CA TRP A 71 -8.45 8.20 1.02
C TRP A 71 -7.33 7.49 0.25
N PHE A 72 -6.12 8.04 0.30
CA PHE A 72 -4.95 7.39 -0.30
C PHE A 72 -4.64 6.03 0.33
N ASP A 73 -4.04 5.13 -0.44
CA ASP A 73 -3.60 3.79 -0.01
C ASP A 73 -2.63 3.83 1.17
N VAL A 74 -1.86 4.90 1.27
CA VAL A 74 -1.00 5.23 2.41
C VAL A 74 -0.96 6.74 2.59
N ARG A 75 -1.10 7.21 3.82
CA ARG A 75 -1.04 8.65 4.12
C ARG A 75 -0.53 8.92 5.54
N PRO A 76 0.12 10.06 5.79
CA PRO A 76 0.24 10.61 7.13
C PRO A 76 -1.14 10.99 7.66
N HIS A 77 -1.43 10.68 8.90
CA HIS A 77 -2.62 11.20 9.59
C HIS A 77 -2.22 12.35 10.50
N THR A 78 -2.33 13.57 10.00
CA THR A 78 -1.80 14.77 10.64
C THR A 78 -2.43 15.06 12.03
N GLY A 79 -3.67 14.63 12.25
CA GLY A 79 -4.37 14.79 13.54
C GLY A 79 -3.89 13.81 14.63
N HIS A 80 -3.29 12.67 14.26
CA HIS A 80 -2.85 11.63 15.20
C HIS A 80 -1.34 11.41 15.22
N GLY A 81 -0.60 12.05 14.31
CA GLY A 81 0.85 11.84 14.20
C GLY A 81 1.23 10.41 13.81
N THR A 82 0.38 9.74 13.02
CA THR A 82 0.56 8.35 12.58
C THR A 82 0.64 8.25 11.07
N VAL A 83 1.03 7.07 10.58
CA VAL A 83 0.88 6.69 9.16
C VAL A 83 -0.25 5.67 9.06
N GLU A 84 -1.22 5.94 8.21
CA GLU A 84 -2.31 5.03 7.91
C GLU A 84 -1.99 4.27 6.62
N VAL A 85 -2.10 2.94 6.66
CA VAL A 85 -1.98 2.05 5.50
C VAL A 85 -3.36 1.45 5.21
N ARG A 86 -3.94 1.84 4.07
CA ARG A 86 -5.32 1.50 3.67
C ARG A 86 -5.40 0.50 2.53
N ALA A 87 -4.28 0.21 1.87
CA ALA A 87 -4.25 -0.67 0.70
C ALA A 87 -4.85 -2.07 0.97
N PRO A 88 -4.58 -2.74 2.11
CA PRO A 88 -5.02 -4.11 2.34
C PRO A 88 -6.54 -4.28 2.36
N ASP A 89 -7.00 -5.43 1.83
CA ASP A 89 -8.35 -5.93 2.07
C ASP A 89 -8.50 -6.44 3.50
N ALA A 90 -9.72 -6.44 4.03
CA ALA A 90 -10.02 -7.01 5.35
C ALA A 90 -9.76 -8.53 5.35
N GLN A 91 -9.17 -9.01 6.43
CA GLN A 91 -8.93 -10.44 6.65
C GLN A 91 -10.05 -11.03 7.51
N ARG A 92 -10.41 -12.28 7.22
CA ARG A 92 -11.42 -13.02 8.00
C ARG A 92 -10.83 -13.59 9.30
N ASP A 93 -9.54 -13.91 9.24
CA ASP A 93 -8.81 -14.52 10.35
C ASP A 93 -8.07 -13.43 11.14
N PRO A 94 -8.31 -13.32 12.46
CA PRO A 94 -7.58 -12.39 13.31
C PRO A 94 -6.07 -12.64 13.34
N GLU A 95 -5.61 -13.89 13.25
CA GLU A 95 -4.19 -14.24 13.23
C GLU A 95 -3.51 -13.65 11.97
N ARG A 96 -4.18 -13.74 10.81
CA ARG A 96 -3.73 -13.09 9.59
C ARG A 96 -3.65 -11.57 9.74
N THR A 97 -4.62 -10.97 10.40
CA THR A 97 -4.62 -9.53 10.68
C THR A 97 -3.42 -9.12 11.54
N VAL A 98 -3.09 -9.93 12.56
CA VAL A 98 -1.92 -9.71 13.41
C VAL A 98 -0.63 -9.81 12.60
N ALA A 99 -0.46 -10.88 11.81
CA ALA A 99 0.72 -11.05 10.95
C ALA A 99 0.91 -9.86 9.97
N PHE A 100 -0.20 -9.36 9.39
CA PHE A 100 -0.17 -8.13 8.60
C PHE A 100 0.28 -6.91 9.38
N ALA A 101 -0.24 -6.72 10.58
CA ALA A 101 0.10 -5.58 11.42
C ALA A 101 1.59 -5.61 11.81
N GLU A 102 2.11 -6.78 12.17
CA GLU A 102 3.54 -6.97 12.49
C GLU A 102 4.44 -6.66 11.30
N PHE A 103 4.10 -7.18 10.12
CA PHE A 103 4.86 -6.93 8.91
C PHE A 103 4.84 -5.44 8.50
N VAL A 104 3.67 -4.80 8.52
CA VAL A 104 3.53 -3.37 8.21
C VAL A 104 4.28 -2.52 9.23
N HIS A 105 4.21 -2.87 10.51
CA HIS A 105 4.94 -2.16 11.56
C HIS A 105 6.46 -2.26 11.33
N ALA A 106 6.98 -3.45 11.10
CA ALA A 106 8.40 -3.67 10.81
C ALA A 106 8.86 -2.88 9.56
N LEU A 107 8.05 -2.89 8.49
CA LEU A 107 8.31 -2.07 7.29
C LEU A 107 8.38 -0.58 7.60
N VAL A 108 7.47 -0.06 8.42
CA VAL A 108 7.44 1.37 8.75
C VAL A 108 8.66 1.76 9.57
N VAL A 109 9.03 0.94 10.57
CA VAL A 109 10.21 1.18 11.42
C VAL A 109 11.48 1.18 10.56
N ASP A 110 11.72 0.13 9.78
CA ASP A 110 12.90 0.04 8.90
C ASP A 110 13.00 1.22 7.93
N LEU A 111 11.87 1.58 7.30
CA LEU A 111 11.86 2.69 6.35
C LEU A 111 12.12 4.04 7.03
N ALA A 112 11.67 4.22 8.28
CA ALA A 112 11.93 5.42 9.06
C ALA A 112 13.41 5.52 9.47
N GLU A 113 14.00 4.43 9.93
CA GLU A 113 15.44 4.35 10.28
C GLU A 113 16.32 4.64 9.06
N ARG A 114 16.06 3.98 7.95
CA ARG A 114 16.82 4.21 6.70
C ARG A 114 16.65 5.63 6.17
N HIS A 115 15.48 6.24 6.35
CA HIS A 115 15.28 7.64 5.99
C HIS A 115 16.12 8.57 6.89
N ALA A 116 16.18 8.29 8.20
CA ALA A 116 17.00 9.04 9.15
C ALA A 116 18.50 8.94 8.81
N ASP A 117 18.94 7.78 8.33
CA ASP A 117 20.32 7.52 7.90
C ASP A 117 20.65 8.09 6.50
N GLY A 118 19.70 8.76 5.87
CA GLY A 118 19.86 9.37 4.55
C GLY A 118 19.78 8.40 3.37
N GLU A 119 19.35 7.16 3.59
CA GLU A 119 19.18 6.12 2.56
C GLU A 119 17.92 6.30 1.70
N SER A 120 17.48 7.54 1.51
CA SER A 120 16.30 7.82 0.69
C SER A 120 16.56 7.46 -0.77
N ARG A 121 15.80 6.52 -1.32
CA ARG A 121 15.89 6.13 -2.73
C ARG A 121 14.80 6.82 -3.53
N PRO A 122 15.06 7.20 -4.80
CA PRO A 122 14.01 7.65 -5.71
C PRO A 122 12.89 6.60 -5.75
N GLY A 123 11.67 7.06 -5.66
CA GLY A 123 10.52 6.17 -5.81
C GLY A 123 10.35 5.74 -7.27
N LEU A 124 9.72 4.58 -7.47
CA LEU A 124 9.28 4.13 -8.78
C LEU A 124 8.34 5.19 -9.41
N ARG A 125 8.40 5.33 -10.71
CA ARG A 125 7.48 6.20 -11.46
C ARG A 125 6.03 5.82 -11.18
N ARG A 126 5.14 6.80 -11.17
CA ARG A 126 3.71 6.61 -10.87
C ARG A 126 3.08 5.54 -11.76
N GLU A 127 3.37 5.56 -13.03
CA GLU A 127 2.80 4.62 -14.01
C GLU A 127 3.17 3.17 -13.70
N LEU A 128 4.39 2.92 -13.21
CA LEU A 128 4.82 1.59 -12.80
C LEU A 128 4.24 1.15 -11.45
N LEU A 129 3.96 2.10 -10.55
CA LEU A 129 3.23 1.82 -9.33
C LEU A 129 1.77 1.45 -9.61
N ASP A 130 1.13 2.15 -10.53
CA ASP A 130 -0.24 1.88 -10.95
C ASP A 130 -0.32 0.53 -11.68
N GLU A 131 0.67 0.18 -12.50
CA GLU A 131 0.79 -1.15 -13.12
C GLU A 131 0.93 -2.25 -12.04
N ASN A 132 1.80 -2.08 -11.06
CA ASN A 132 1.95 -3.02 -9.95
C ASN A 132 0.63 -3.16 -9.17
N LYS A 133 -0.09 -2.07 -8.95
CA LYS A 133 -1.38 -2.10 -8.28
C LYS A 133 -2.42 -2.86 -9.10
N TRP A 134 -2.48 -2.63 -10.41
CA TRP A 134 -3.35 -3.39 -11.29
C TRP A 134 -3.06 -4.89 -11.23
N ARG A 135 -1.79 -5.29 -11.27
CA ARG A 135 -1.40 -6.70 -11.13
C ARG A 135 -1.86 -7.29 -9.80
N ALA A 136 -1.69 -6.56 -8.70
CA ALA A 136 -2.19 -6.96 -7.38
C ALA A 136 -3.71 -7.15 -7.37
N VAL A 137 -4.46 -6.19 -7.92
CA VAL A 137 -5.92 -6.24 -8.05
C VAL A 137 -6.37 -7.44 -8.85
N ARG A 138 -5.71 -7.70 -9.97
CA ARG A 138 -6.11 -8.73 -10.92
C ARG A 138 -5.71 -10.12 -10.47
N HIS A 139 -4.52 -10.29 -9.94
CA HIS A 139 -3.90 -11.58 -9.73
C HIS A 139 -3.70 -11.96 -8.24
N GLY A 140 -3.81 -11.01 -7.31
CA GLY A 140 -3.62 -11.30 -5.88
C GLY A 140 -2.29 -12.00 -5.61
N HIS A 141 -2.32 -13.19 -5.01
CA HIS A 141 -1.13 -13.95 -4.66
C HIS A 141 -0.29 -14.36 -5.89
N ASP A 142 -0.88 -14.50 -7.07
CA ASP A 142 -0.17 -14.82 -8.31
C ASP A 142 0.45 -13.59 -9.00
N ALA A 143 0.40 -12.42 -8.37
CA ALA A 143 0.93 -11.19 -8.94
C ALA A 143 2.45 -11.19 -8.99
N SER A 144 2.99 -10.53 -10.02
CA SER A 144 4.40 -10.15 -10.11
C SER A 144 4.53 -8.64 -10.16
N PHE A 145 5.61 -8.09 -9.63
CA PHE A 145 5.80 -6.66 -9.46
C PHE A 145 7.04 -6.16 -10.14
N VAL A 146 6.95 -5.03 -10.79
CA VAL A 146 8.15 -4.28 -11.19
C VAL A 146 8.92 -3.91 -9.92
N THR A 147 10.19 -4.30 -9.87
CA THR A 147 11.07 -4.06 -8.74
C THR A 147 11.28 -2.57 -8.47
N ARG A 148 11.77 -2.22 -7.28
CA ARG A 148 11.93 -0.81 -6.85
C ARG A 148 12.87 0.01 -7.72
N ASP A 149 13.83 -0.63 -8.38
CA ASP A 149 14.74 -0.01 -9.34
C ASP A 149 14.14 0.09 -10.77
N GLY A 150 13.00 -0.58 -10.99
CA GLY A 150 12.30 -0.57 -12.27
C GLY A 150 12.93 -1.46 -13.35
N ALA A 151 13.93 -2.27 -13.01
CA ALA A 151 14.72 -3.03 -13.97
C ALA A 151 14.16 -4.42 -14.25
N GLU A 152 13.52 -5.05 -13.26
CA GLU A 152 13.09 -6.45 -13.32
C GLU A 152 11.66 -6.60 -12.77
N THR A 153 11.15 -7.83 -12.81
CA THR A 153 9.92 -8.21 -12.10
C THR A 153 10.24 -9.34 -11.12
N GLY A 154 9.57 -9.32 -9.97
CA GLY A 154 9.60 -10.38 -8.97
C GLY A 154 8.20 -10.85 -8.63
N SER A 155 8.01 -12.14 -8.37
CA SER A 155 6.77 -12.70 -7.84
C SER A 155 6.48 -12.16 -6.44
N LEU A 156 5.21 -12.26 -6.01
CA LEU A 156 4.84 -11.88 -4.64
C LEU A 156 5.69 -12.61 -3.61
N GLY A 157 5.84 -13.94 -3.74
CA GLY A 157 6.63 -14.75 -2.82
C GLY A 157 8.08 -14.27 -2.73
N GLU A 158 8.78 -14.09 -3.85
CA GLU A 158 10.16 -13.58 -3.87
C GLU A 158 10.30 -12.21 -3.20
N VAL A 159 9.32 -11.34 -3.39
CA VAL A 159 9.30 -10.01 -2.75
C VAL A 159 9.12 -10.14 -1.25
N VAL A 160 8.13 -10.93 -0.81
CA VAL A 160 7.81 -11.10 0.62
C VAL A 160 8.94 -11.82 1.35
N ASP A 161 9.49 -12.90 0.80
CA ASP A 161 10.61 -13.63 1.39
C ASP A 161 11.81 -12.71 1.66
N ARG A 162 12.21 -11.97 0.65
CA ARG A 162 13.29 -11.00 0.78
C ARG A 162 13.04 -9.95 1.86
N GLU A 163 11.80 -9.43 1.94
CA GLU A 163 11.47 -8.44 2.96
C GLU A 163 11.36 -9.06 4.36
N CYS A 164 10.85 -10.28 4.49
CA CYS A 164 10.81 -11.03 5.74
C CYS A 164 12.22 -11.29 6.30
N GLU A 165 13.13 -11.78 5.45
CA GLU A 165 14.53 -11.97 5.82
C GLU A 165 15.18 -10.67 6.29
N ARG A 166 14.95 -9.59 5.58
CA ARG A 166 15.51 -8.27 5.88
C ARG A 166 14.96 -7.68 7.19
N LEU A 167 13.69 -7.89 7.47
CA LEU A 167 12.98 -7.34 8.63
C LEU A 167 13.03 -8.23 9.86
N GLY A 168 13.41 -9.51 9.71
CA GLY A 168 13.39 -10.49 10.79
C GLY A 168 11.98 -10.86 11.24
N VAL A 169 11.00 -10.88 10.32
CA VAL A 169 9.60 -11.26 10.58
C VAL A 169 9.19 -12.41 9.66
N ASP A 170 8.48 -13.41 10.18
CA ASP A 170 8.14 -14.62 9.42
C ASP A 170 6.63 -14.87 9.31
N GLY A 171 5.83 -14.42 10.26
CA GLY A 171 4.39 -14.72 10.34
C GLY A 171 3.56 -14.38 9.11
N ILE A 172 4.05 -13.49 8.24
CA ILE A 172 3.35 -13.13 7.00
C ILE A 172 3.53 -14.19 5.89
N ARG A 173 4.55 -15.05 5.97
CA ARG A 173 4.82 -16.09 4.95
C ARG A 173 3.70 -17.10 4.85
N ASP A 174 3.13 -17.49 5.97
CA ASP A 174 2.02 -18.46 6.04
C ASP A 174 0.75 -17.97 5.33
N LEU A 175 0.72 -16.70 4.90
CA LEU A 175 -0.47 -16.12 4.28
C LEU A 175 -0.56 -16.33 2.77
N TYR A 176 0.55 -16.68 2.11
CA TYR A 176 0.57 -16.86 0.64
C TYR A 176 1.05 -18.25 0.20
N GLU A 177 1.44 -19.13 1.13
CA GLU A 177 1.65 -20.58 0.90
C GLU A 177 0.30 -21.33 0.88
#